data_bd76bc0459df7249d43e632fc979466c
#
_entry.id   bd76bc0459df7249d43e632fc979466c
#
_cell.length_a   1.000
_cell.length_b   1.000
_cell.length_c   1.000
_cell.angle_alpha   90.00
_cell.angle_beta   90.00
_cell.angle_gamma   90.00
#
_symmetry.space_group_name_H-M   'P 1'
#
loop_
_entity.id
_entity.type
_entity.pdbx_description
1 polymer ?
#
loop_
_entity_poly.entity_id
_entity_poly.type
_entity_poly.pdbx_seq_one_letter_code
_entity_poly.pdbx_strand_id
1 'polypeptide(L)'
;MEDHRNWTDASFKTYVRPLAAPAPFTIKAGERIDQSVSLKISGSAPTAASETAGPVTITLGETSGVMPKIGLGVHPRRAAAALEVADLIKQAGPQVLICHFDPRDGHSIDDLRCFKKLGEASEADLVLELVVPCENDYRQELAGIADQVRQAGVSFSAITVAPGADLIAGVPFSDFPKVPPLSDLYRAAREVFPGVAIGGGSFSYFTECNRRRPQAEDIDYLSHVTCAIVHAADDRSITETLEAVPYVIATARSFSGGKPYWVGPSAIASRHSPFGGSPAPNPHGERITMVRLDPRQRGLLGAAYYMGYIARMAAGDLAQVTLSAPVGEFGIVYRKMDWAQPWFDDADAQVYPAYHIIAGMAAAAGAERIMATSSAERDVLALAYRAEQTLVLWMVNLGGEARQVDIEGLPGGDTSICTLDAASFEQCVSAVDGFAATRRALSERML
;
A
#
# COMPACT_ATOMS: atom_id res chain seq x y z
N MET A 1 -6.79 -25.17 -2.06
CA MET A 1 -7.51 -23.95 -2.46
C MET A 1 -6.59 -22.78 -2.14
N GLU A 2 -6.42 -21.88 -3.05
CA GLU A 2 -5.71 -20.62 -2.87
C GLU A 2 -6.77 -19.52 -2.84
N ASP A 3 -6.64 -18.57 -1.93
CA ASP A 3 -7.56 -17.46 -1.83
C ASP A 3 -6.83 -16.11 -2.11
N HIS A 4 -7.59 -15.04 -2.25
CA HIS A 4 -7.09 -13.72 -2.60
C HIS A 4 -6.12 -13.11 -1.57
N ARG A 5 -6.07 -13.63 -0.36
CA ARG A 5 -5.15 -13.14 0.68
C ARG A 5 -3.68 -13.27 0.31
N ASN A 6 -3.34 -14.22 -0.57
CA ASN A 6 -1.97 -14.38 -1.04
C ASN A 6 -1.49 -13.17 -1.86
N TRP A 7 -2.36 -12.60 -2.70
CA TRP A 7 -2.01 -11.56 -3.66
C TRP A 7 -2.64 -10.21 -3.36
N THR A 8 -3.51 -10.15 -2.34
CA THR A 8 -4.33 -8.97 -2.03
C THR A 8 -5.24 -8.53 -3.18
N ASP A 9 -5.77 -9.49 -3.92
CA ASP A 9 -6.80 -9.28 -4.93
C ASP A 9 -7.91 -10.35 -4.84
N ALA A 10 -8.95 -10.24 -5.64
CA ALA A 10 -10.13 -11.11 -5.61
C ALA A 10 -9.92 -12.47 -6.34
N SER A 11 -8.75 -13.03 -6.30
CA SER A 11 -8.41 -14.27 -7.00
C SER A 11 -8.59 -15.51 -6.12
N PHE A 12 -9.37 -16.47 -6.61
CA PHE A 12 -9.60 -17.77 -5.95
C PHE A 12 -9.22 -18.91 -6.88
N LYS A 13 -8.42 -19.86 -6.37
CA LYS A 13 -7.98 -21.03 -7.14
C LYS A 13 -8.14 -22.31 -6.33
N THR A 14 -8.59 -23.35 -6.99
CA THR A 14 -8.66 -24.70 -6.42
C THR A 14 -7.76 -25.62 -7.24
N TYR A 15 -6.75 -26.19 -6.59
CA TYR A 15 -5.84 -27.13 -7.23
C TYR A 15 -6.36 -28.54 -7.06
N VAL A 16 -6.67 -29.22 -8.15
CA VAL A 16 -7.17 -30.60 -8.12
C VAL A 16 -6.03 -31.58 -7.85
N ARG A 17 -4.86 -31.35 -8.47
CA ARG A 17 -3.62 -32.03 -8.06
C ARG A 17 -3.00 -31.28 -6.89
N PRO A 18 -2.76 -31.92 -5.72
CA PRO A 18 -2.14 -31.24 -4.57
C PRO A 18 -0.78 -30.64 -4.92
N LEU A 19 -0.51 -29.42 -4.49
CA LEU A 19 0.79 -28.77 -4.68
C LEU A 19 1.95 -29.52 -4.00
N ALA A 20 1.67 -30.27 -2.93
CA ALA A 20 2.64 -31.13 -2.25
C ALA A 20 3.00 -32.40 -3.03
N ALA A 21 2.27 -32.73 -4.11
CA ALA A 21 2.63 -33.87 -4.96
C ALA A 21 3.87 -33.55 -5.81
N PRO A 22 4.75 -34.54 -6.07
CA PRO A 22 5.96 -34.32 -6.85
C PRO A 22 5.69 -33.62 -8.19
N ALA A 23 6.52 -32.65 -8.54
CA ALA A 23 6.49 -31.93 -9.81
C ALA A 23 7.95 -31.70 -10.31
N PRO A 24 8.19 -31.68 -11.64
CA PRO A 24 7.23 -32.02 -12.67
C PRO A 24 6.82 -33.49 -12.66
N PHE A 25 5.68 -33.83 -13.23
CA PHE A 25 5.27 -35.23 -13.44
C PHE A 25 5.04 -35.49 -14.93
N THR A 26 5.27 -36.73 -15.34
CA THR A 26 5.17 -37.13 -16.74
C THR A 26 3.78 -37.70 -17.02
N ILE A 27 3.11 -37.20 -18.05
CA ILE A 27 1.90 -37.79 -18.61
C ILE A 27 2.32 -38.57 -19.85
N LYS A 28 2.03 -39.88 -19.89
CA LYS A 28 2.37 -40.73 -21.02
C LYS A 28 1.37 -40.55 -22.16
N ALA A 29 1.83 -40.76 -23.39
CA ALA A 29 0.95 -40.72 -24.53
C ALA A 29 -0.22 -41.73 -24.37
N GLY A 30 -1.45 -41.27 -24.53
CA GLY A 30 -2.67 -42.07 -24.36
C GLY A 30 -3.13 -42.22 -22.89
N GLU A 31 -2.40 -41.69 -21.93
CA GLU A 31 -2.83 -41.69 -20.51
C GLU A 31 -4.00 -40.73 -20.33
N ARG A 32 -5.05 -41.24 -19.69
CA ARG A 32 -6.23 -40.45 -19.33
C ARG A 32 -6.14 -40.07 -17.87
N ILE A 33 -6.32 -38.77 -17.61
CA ILE A 33 -6.35 -38.20 -16.26
C ILE A 33 -7.74 -37.64 -16.02
N ASP A 34 -8.48 -38.26 -15.09
CA ASP A 34 -9.77 -37.80 -14.63
C ASP A 34 -9.57 -37.08 -13.28
N GLN A 35 -10.06 -35.86 -13.18
CA GLN A 35 -10.02 -35.04 -11.97
C GLN A 35 -11.41 -34.50 -11.67
N SER A 36 -11.76 -34.40 -10.39
CA SER A 36 -13.02 -33.87 -9.96
C SER A 36 -12.90 -33.01 -8.72
N VAL A 37 -13.80 -32.04 -8.58
CA VAL A 37 -14.01 -31.26 -7.36
C VAL A 37 -15.47 -31.46 -6.94
N SER A 38 -15.66 -31.86 -5.69
CA SER A 38 -16.98 -32.00 -5.10
C SER A 38 -17.17 -30.96 -4.00
N LEU A 39 -18.22 -30.15 -4.09
CA LEU A 39 -18.63 -29.21 -3.07
C LEU A 39 -19.88 -29.75 -2.38
N LYS A 40 -19.77 -29.98 -1.07
CA LYS A 40 -20.94 -30.36 -0.24
C LYS A 40 -21.19 -29.23 0.77
N ILE A 41 -22.36 -28.61 0.66
CA ILE A 41 -22.82 -27.60 1.60
C ILE A 41 -23.74 -28.32 2.61
N SER A 42 -23.47 -28.14 3.90
CA SER A 42 -24.28 -28.67 4.99
C SER A 42 -24.55 -27.55 6.00
N GLY A 43 -25.74 -27.61 6.62
CA GLY A 43 -26.25 -26.59 7.53
C GLY A 43 -27.45 -25.85 6.96
N SER A 44 -28.09 -25.04 7.78
CA SER A 44 -29.12 -24.11 7.29
C SER A 44 -28.45 -23.02 6.49
N ALA A 45 -28.94 -22.70 5.31
CA ALA A 45 -28.55 -21.47 4.64
C ALA A 45 -28.77 -20.32 5.63
N PRO A 46 -27.78 -19.44 5.87
CA PRO A 46 -28.10 -18.19 6.51
C PRO A 46 -29.26 -17.61 5.70
N THR A 47 -30.34 -17.23 6.38
CA THR A 47 -31.36 -16.40 5.73
C THR A 47 -30.57 -15.31 5.05
N ALA A 48 -30.64 -15.25 3.71
CA ALA A 48 -30.00 -14.17 3.01
C ALA A 48 -30.48 -12.93 3.73
N ALA A 49 -29.59 -12.28 4.48
CA ALA A 49 -29.89 -10.94 4.95
C ALA A 49 -30.23 -10.25 3.64
N SER A 50 -31.51 -9.94 3.47
CA SER A 50 -31.94 -9.11 2.36
C SER A 50 -30.87 -8.01 2.33
N GLU A 51 -30.23 -7.80 1.18
CA GLU A 51 -29.50 -6.57 0.92
C GLU A 51 -30.57 -5.45 0.93
N THR A 52 -31.23 -5.31 2.06
CA THR A 52 -32.16 -4.24 2.30
C THR A 52 -31.26 -3.02 2.38
N ALA A 53 -31.52 -2.13 1.47
CA ALA A 53 -31.03 -0.77 1.38
C ALA A 53 -31.38 0.07 2.63
N GLY A 54 -31.16 -0.46 3.82
CA GLY A 54 -31.24 0.25 5.08
C GLY A 54 -29.99 1.12 5.28
N PRO A 55 -30.06 2.09 6.20
CA PRO A 55 -28.90 2.88 6.58
C PRO A 55 -27.74 1.97 7.04
N VAL A 56 -26.54 2.35 6.69
CA VAL A 56 -25.33 1.72 7.25
C VAL A 56 -25.05 2.36 8.61
N THR A 57 -24.95 1.57 9.67
CA THR A 57 -24.63 2.07 10.99
C THR A 57 -23.13 2.04 11.21
N ILE A 58 -22.55 3.18 11.54
CA ILE A 58 -21.17 3.30 12.04
C ILE A 58 -21.25 3.46 13.56
N THR A 59 -20.68 2.51 14.29
CA THR A 59 -20.64 2.56 15.76
C THR A 59 -19.24 2.91 16.23
N LEU A 60 -19.13 3.98 17.00
CA LEU A 60 -17.90 4.43 17.65
C LEU A 60 -17.78 3.81 19.05
N GLY A 61 -16.60 3.27 19.35
CA GLY A 61 -16.30 2.61 20.62
C GLY A 61 -15.21 3.32 21.42
N GLU A 62 -14.44 2.53 22.12
CA GLU A 62 -13.34 3.00 22.99
C GLU A 62 -12.06 3.20 22.17
N THR A 63 -11.03 3.74 22.84
CA THR A 63 -9.66 3.82 22.29
C THR A 63 -9.16 2.43 21.92
N SER A 64 -8.59 2.32 20.72
CA SER A 64 -8.19 1.04 20.13
C SER A 64 -6.78 1.03 19.54
N GLY A 65 -5.92 1.95 19.96
CA GLY A 65 -4.53 2.06 19.50
C GLY A 65 -4.15 3.48 19.07
N VAL A 66 -3.18 3.58 18.17
CA VAL A 66 -2.71 4.86 17.64
C VAL A 66 -2.75 4.85 16.11
N MET A 67 -2.84 6.04 15.54
CA MET A 67 -2.75 6.22 14.09
C MET A 67 -1.32 5.96 13.58
N PRO A 68 -1.15 5.19 12.51
CA PRO A 68 0.17 4.88 11.96
C PRO A 68 0.84 6.13 11.36
N LYS A 69 2.17 6.09 11.24
CA LYS A 69 2.89 7.02 10.36
C LYS A 69 2.45 6.80 8.91
N ILE A 70 2.36 7.89 8.16
CA ILE A 70 2.05 7.87 6.72
C ILE A 70 3.29 8.21 5.92
N GLY A 71 3.55 7.42 4.88
CA GLY A 71 4.69 7.63 3.99
C GLY A 71 4.30 7.67 2.51
N LEU A 72 5.25 8.14 1.69
CA LEU A 72 5.19 8.08 0.23
C LEU A 72 6.39 7.30 -0.30
N GLY A 73 6.21 6.60 -1.41
CA GLY A 73 7.30 5.90 -2.10
C GLY A 73 7.99 6.80 -3.13
N VAL A 74 9.32 6.79 -3.16
CA VAL A 74 10.10 7.57 -4.12
C VAL A 74 10.96 6.64 -4.96
N HIS A 75 10.75 6.68 -6.27
CA HIS A 75 11.61 5.98 -7.23
C HIS A 75 12.59 6.99 -7.86
N PRO A 76 13.89 6.65 -8.08
CA PRO A 76 14.89 7.55 -8.64
C PRO A 76 14.44 8.31 -9.88
N ARG A 77 13.83 7.62 -10.84
CA ARG A 77 13.33 8.24 -12.09
C ARG A 77 12.31 9.36 -11.89
N ARG A 78 11.71 9.49 -10.71
CA ARG A 78 10.70 10.52 -10.37
C ARG A 78 11.19 11.47 -9.26
N ALA A 79 12.35 11.22 -8.68
CA ALA A 79 12.86 12.00 -7.56
C ALA A 79 13.12 13.48 -7.92
N ALA A 80 13.64 13.75 -9.11
CA ALA A 80 13.84 15.12 -9.57
C ALA A 80 12.51 15.86 -9.77
N ALA A 81 11.50 15.22 -10.39
CA ALA A 81 10.17 15.81 -10.53
C ALA A 81 9.45 15.97 -9.19
N ALA A 82 9.69 15.06 -8.23
CA ALA A 82 9.19 15.21 -6.87
C ALA A 82 9.80 16.41 -6.14
N LEU A 83 11.09 16.68 -6.36
CA LEU A 83 11.77 17.84 -5.78
C LEU A 83 11.18 19.18 -6.26
N GLU A 84 10.70 19.24 -7.50
CA GLU A 84 10.04 20.43 -8.05
C GLU A 84 8.69 20.76 -7.36
N VAL A 85 8.10 19.80 -6.66
CA VAL A 85 6.84 19.94 -5.92
C VAL A 85 7.03 19.69 -4.41
N ALA A 86 8.25 19.83 -3.91
CA ALA A 86 8.57 19.52 -2.52
C ALA A 86 7.73 20.30 -1.50
N ASP A 87 7.34 21.53 -1.82
CA ASP A 87 6.48 22.34 -0.97
C ASP A 87 5.07 21.72 -0.82
N LEU A 88 4.52 21.14 -1.90
CA LEU A 88 3.23 20.45 -1.85
C LEU A 88 3.34 19.12 -1.08
N ILE A 89 4.49 18.44 -1.18
CA ILE A 89 4.76 17.23 -0.40
C ILE A 89 4.87 17.59 1.09
N LYS A 90 5.64 18.65 1.41
CA LYS A 90 5.76 19.16 2.78
C LYS A 90 4.39 19.54 3.36
N GLN A 91 3.55 20.17 2.56
CA GLN A 91 2.19 20.53 2.97
C GLN A 91 1.29 19.30 3.19
N ALA A 92 1.46 18.23 2.43
CA ALA A 92 0.81 16.94 2.68
C ALA A 92 1.31 16.28 3.98
N GLY A 93 2.52 16.61 4.42
CA GLY A 93 3.10 16.24 5.72
C GLY A 93 3.37 14.75 5.92
N PRO A 94 3.78 13.95 4.91
CA PRO A 94 4.14 12.57 5.16
C PRO A 94 5.31 12.50 6.12
N GLN A 95 5.27 11.60 7.11
CA GLN A 95 6.37 11.45 8.05
C GLN A 95 7.59 10.78 7.41
N VAL A 96 7.39 10.01 6.33
CA VAL A 96 8.44 9.16 5.75
C VAL A 96 8.39 9.19 4.22
N LEU A 97 9.57 9.22 3.62
CA LEU A 97 9.78 8.91 2.20
C LEU A 97 10.57 7.61 2.08
N ILE A 98 9.95 6.56 1.51
CA ILE A 98 10.65 5.31 1.21
C ILE A 98 11.30 5.43 -0.17
N CYS A 99 12.63 5.50 -0.17
CA CYS A 99 13.46 5.71 -1.35
C CYS A 99 13.95 4.37 -1.91
N HIS A 100 13.48 3.99 -3.09
CA HIS A 100 13.90 2.76 -3.76
C HIS A 100 15.29 2.91 -4.36
N PHE A 101 16.18 1.95 -4.10
CA PHE A 101 17.53 1.93 -4.66
C PHE A 101 17.90 0.51 -5.11
N ASP A 102 18.05 0.34 -6.42
CA ASP A 102 18.46 -0.90 -7.06
C ASP A 102 19.63 -0.63 -8.00
N PRO A 103 20.86 -1.02 -7.65
CA PRO A 103 22.02 -0.82 -8.52
C PRO A 103 21.91 -1.50 -9.89
N ARG A 104 21.11 -2.56 -10.02
CA ARG A 104 20.89 -3.27 -11.30
C ARG A 104 20.13 -2.42 -12.31
N ASP A 105 19.30 -1.48 -11.84
CA ASP A 105 18.56 -0.50 -12.67
C ASP A 105 19.39 0.75 -12.98
N GLY A 106 20.70 0.72 -12.65
CA GLY A 106 21.63 1.83 -12.89
C GLY A 106 21.51 2.98 -11.88
N HIS A 107 20.84 2.76 -10.75
CA HIS A 107 20.76 3.77 -9.70
C HIS A 107 22.13 4.07 -9.11
N SER A 108 22.38 5.34 -8.80
CA SER A 108 23.70 5.86 -8.52
C SER A 108 23.73 6.83 -7.32
N ILE A 109 24.92 7.29 -6.99
CA ILE A 109 25.12 8.31 -5.96
C ILE A 109 24.34 9.61 -6.22
N ASP A 110 24.05 9.95 -7.48
CA ASP A 110 23.28 11.16 -7.79
C ASP A 110 21.80 11.00 -7.41
N ASP A 111 21.26 9.79 -7.51
CA ASP A 111 19.92 9.48 -7.00
C ASP A 111 19.87 9.61 -5.47
N LEU A 112 20.90 9.13 -4.77
CA LEU A 112 21.01 9.29 -3.32
C LEU A 112 21.10 10.76 -2.91
N ARG A 113 21.81 11.58 -3.66
CA ARG A 113 21.87 13.05 -3.46
C ARG A 113 20.52 13.71 -3.71
N CYS A 114 19.77 13.22 -4.70
CA CYS A 114 18.42 13.71 -4.99
C CYS A 114 17.45 13.36 -3.83
N PHE A 115 17.51 12.16 -3.29
CA PHE A 115 16.74 11.76 -2.12
C PHE A 115 17.04 12.65 -0.90
N LYS A 116 18.33 12.94 -0.64
CA LYS A 116 18.71 13.87 0.42
C LYS A 116 18.01 15.21 0.28
N LYS A 117 18.13 15.84 -0.91
CA LYS A 117 17.51 17.15 -1.18
C LYS A 117 15.99 17.08 -1.00
N LEU A 118 15.36 16.01 -1.46
CA LEU A 118 13.92 15.83 -1.34
C LEU A 118 13.49 15.69 0.13
N GLY A 119 14.21 14.88 0.93
CA GLY A 119 13.95 14.75 2.36
C GLY A 119 14.09 16.06 3.12
N GLU A 120 15.16 16.81 2.83
CA GLU A 120 15.39 18.15 3.41
C GLU A 120 14.28 19.14 3.02
N ALA A 121 13.87 19.16 1.75
CA ALA A 121 12.86 20.09 1.25
C ALA A 121 11.44 19.76 1.72
N SER A 122 11.11 18.47 1.86
CA SER A 122 9.79 18.01 2.32
C SER A 122 9.67 17.82 3.84
N GLU A 123 10.79 17.96 4.58
CA GLU A 123 10.87 17.74 6.03
C GLU A 123 10.42 16.33 6.45
N ALA A 124 10.63 15.32 5.61
CA ALA A 124 10.27 13.94 5.86
C ALA A 124 11.50 13.07 6.14
N ASP A 125 11.35 12.10 7.06
CA ASP A 125 12.38 11.10 7.31
C ASP A 125 12.61 10.24 6.07
N LEU A 126 13.85 9.89 5.77
CA LEU A 126 14.19 9.00 4.67
C LEU A 126 14.35 7.56 5.17
N VAL A 127 13.74 6.63 4.48
CA VAL A 127 13.95 5.19 4.61
C VAL A 127 14.45 4.64 3.28
N LEU A 128 15.49 3.82 3.30
CA LEU A 128 16.02 3.21 2.09
C LEU A 128 15.37 1.84 1.86
N GLU A 129 14.75 1.66 0.70
CA GLU A 129 14.34 0.35 0.18
C GLU A 129 15.48 -0.15 -0.72
N LEU A 130 16.38 -0.97 -0.13
CA LEU A 130 17.65 -1.36 -0.73
C LEU A 130 17.57 -2.74 -1.36
N VAL A 131 17.74 -2.80 -2.66
CA VAL A 131 17.97 -4.05 -3.39
C VAL A 131 19.46 -4.35 -3.44
N VAL A 132 19.86 -5.51 -2.90
CA VAL A 132 21.21 -6.02 -3.04
C VAL A 132 21.24 -6.95 -4.25
N PRO A 133 22.04 -6.70 -5.28
CA PRO A 133 22.05 -7.51 -6.50
C PRO A 133 22.23 -8.99 -6.25
N CYS A 134 23.15 -9.37 -5.37
CA CYS A 134 23.58 -10.76 -5.11
C CYS A 134 24.04 -11.48 -6.39
N GLU A 135 24.61 -10.75 -7.33
CA GLU A 135 25.21 -11.26 -8.55
C GLU A 135 26.67 -11.68 -8.33
N ASN A 136 27.32 -11.02 -7.35
CA ASN A 136 28.68 -11.30 -6.92
C ASN A 136 28.70 -11.55 -5.40
N ASP A 137 29.82 -11.19 -4.73
CA ASP A 137 29.87 -11.20 -3.28
C ASP A 137 28.97 -10.10 -2.69
N TYR A 138 27.83 -10.48 -2.16
CA TYR A 138 26.84 -9.55 -1.59
C TYR A 138 27.40 -8.66 -0.49
N ARG A 139 28.46 -9.10 0.23
CA ARG A 139 29.13 -8.27 1.26
C ARG A 139 29.88 -7.11 0.63
N GLN A 140 30.55 -7.36 -0.50
CA GLN A 140 31.24 -6.31 -1.25
C GLN A 140 30.24 -5.37 -1.93
N GLU A 141 29.16 -5.91 -2.47
CA GLU A 141 28.07 -5.10 -3.04
C GLU A 141 27.47 -4.19 -1.97
N LEU A 142 27.14 -4.68 -0.78
CA LEU A 142 26.63 -3.89 0.35
C LEU A 142 27.65 -2.82 0.80
N ALA A 143 28.94 -3.18 0.90
CA ALA A 143 29.99 -2.22 1.26
C ALA A 143 30.08 -1.08 0.24
N GLY A 144 30.04 -1.41 -1.06
CA GLY A 144 30.05 -0.41 -2.13
C GLY A 144 28.84 0.52 -2.10
N ILE A 145 27.65 0.00 -1.80
CA ILE A 145 26.44 0.80 -1.65
C ILE A 145 26.54 1.70 -0.42
N ALA A 146 27.02 1.18 0.71
CA ALA A 146 27.22 1.96 1.92
C ALA A 146 28.25 3.11 1.70
N ASP A 147 29.29 2.89 0.89
CA ASP A 147 30.23 3.92 0.47
C ASP A 147 29.54 5.02 -0.36
N GLN A 148 28.66 4.65 -1.28
CA GLN A 148 27.88 5.63 -2.06
C GLN A 148 26.96 6.46 -1.16
N VAL A 149 26.28 5.84 -0.19
CA VAL A 149 25.42 6.53 0.78
C VAL A 149 26.25 7.54 1.60
N ARG A 150 27.41 7.14 2.11
CA ARG A 150 28.33 8.05 2.82
C ARG A 150 28.82 9.20 1.95
N GLN A 151 29.23 8.93 0.72
CA GLN A 151 29.69 9.95 -0.23
C GLN A 151 28.57 10.90 -0.67
N ALA A 152 27.33 10.43 -0.76
CA ALA A 152 26.15 11.27 -1.01
C ALA A 152 25.83 12.18 0.20
N GLY A 153 26.33 11.83 1.39
CA GLY A 153 26.03 12.54 2.62
C GLY A 153 24.56 12.49 3.00
N VAL A 154 23.86 11.39 2.64
CA VAL A 154 22.46 11.15 2.98
C VAL A 154 22.39 10.28 4.21
N SER A 155 21.43 10.56 5.09
CA SER A 155 21.14 9.74 6.27
C SER A 155 19.75 9.11 6.10
N PHE A 156 19.65 7.82 6.40
CA PHE A 156 18.40 7.09 6.43
C PHE A 156 18.08 6.70 7.87
N SER A 157 16.84 6.89 8.30
CA SER A 157 16.36 6.47 9.63
C SER A 157 16.20 4.95 9.74
N ALA A 158 15.96 4.29 8.62
CA ALA A 158 15.87 2.84 8.52
C ALA A 158 16.23 2.38 7.09
N ILE A 159 16.60 1.11 6.97
CA ILE A 159 16.90 0.47 5.67
C ILE A 159 16.19 -0.86 5.62
N THR A 160 15.30 -1.05 4.66
CA THR A 160 14.76 -2.38 4.33
C THR A 160 15.67 -3.01 3.29
N VAL A 161 16.06 -4.27 3.48
CA VAL A 161 17.01 -4.95 2.61
C VAL A 161 16.38 -6.19 2.00
N ALA A 162 16.51 -6.34 0.69
CA ALA A 162 16.12 -7.56 -0.02
C ALA A 162 17.13 -7.93 -1.11
N PRO A 163 17.36 -9.22 -1.37
CA PRO A 163 18.15 -9.64 -2.52
C PRO A 163 17.38 -9.42 -3.81
N GLY A 164 18.07 -9.09 -4.90
CA GLY A 164 17.47 -8.77 -6.17
C GLY A 164 16.55 -9.86 -6.75
N ALA A 165 16.84 -11.12 -6.44
CA ALA A 165 16.01 -12.24 -6.86
C ALA A 165 14.62 -12.25 -6.19
N ASP A 166 14.45 -11.62 -5.04
CA ASP A 166 13.18 -11.60 -4.29
C ASP A 166 12.16 -10.57 -4.85
N LEU A 167 12.55 -9.81 -5.86
CA LEU A 167 11.60 -8.95 -6.58
C LEU A 167 10.68 -9.72 -7.52
N ILE A 168 10.99 -10.96 -7.81
CA ILE A 168 10.14 -11.86 -8.60
C ILE A 168 9.57 -12.99 -7.73
N ALA A 169 8.40 -13.48 -8.12
CA ALA A 169 7.77 -14.60 -7.45
C ALA A 169 8.60 -15.88 -7.63
N GLY A 170 9.09 -16.42 -6.53
CA GLY A 170 9.56 -17.80 -6.50
C GLY A 170 8.38 -18.75 -6.62
N VAL A 171 8.05 -19.19 -7.83
CA VAL A 171 7.07 -20.27 -7.98
C VAL A 171 7.70 -21.58 -7.44
N PRO A 172 6.94 -22.37 -6.69
CA PRO A 172 7.39 -23.71 -6.32
C PRO A 172 7.87 -24.44 -7.56
N PHE A 173 9.03 -25.10 -7.46
CA PHE A 173 9.64 -25.89 -8.54
C PHE A 173 10.35 -25.12 -9.66
N SER A 174 10.52 -23.79 -9.55
CA SER A 174 11.41 -23.04 -10.44
C SER A 174 12.87 -23.12 -9.93
N ASP A 175 13.83 -23.07 -10.85
CA ASP A 175 15.24 -22.82 -10.53
C ASP A 175 15.37 -21.36 -10.03
N PHE A 176 15.12 -21.16 -8.74
CA PHE A 176 15.26 -19.84 -8.12
C PHE A 176 16.74 -19.49 -8.06
N PRO A 177 17.13 -18.25 -8.39
CA PRO A 177 18.51 -17.83 -8.27
C PRO A 177 19.02 -18.10 -6.84
N LYS A 178 20.22 -18.63 -6.74
CA LYS A 178 20.88 -18.83 -5.44
C LYS A 178 21.20 -17.49 -4.85
N VAL A 179 20.58 -17.17 -3.73
CA VAL A 179 20.82 -15.96 -2.94
C VAL A 179 21.28 -16.36 -1.54
N PRO A 180 22.00 -15.49 -0.82
CA PRO A 180 22.41 -15.77 0.55
C PRO A 180 21.18 -16.00 1.45
N PRO A 181 21.33 -16.73 2.56
CA PRO A 181 20.33 -16.74 3.62
C PRO A 181 19.98 -15.31 4.04
N LEU A 182 18.70 -14.99 4.23
CA LEU A 182 18.27 -13.65 4.61
C LEU A 182 18.95 -13.16 5.89
N SER A 183 19.14 -14.07 6.88
CA SER A 183 19.86 -13.77 8.13
C SER A 183 21.28 -13.27 7.89
N ASP A 184 21.99 -13.85 6.93
CA ASP A 184 23.36 -13.42 6.59
C ASP A 184 23.37 -12.07 5.88
N LEU A 185 22.37 -11.83 5.03
CA LEU A 185 22.20 -10.54 4.34
C LEU A 185 21.90 -9.41 5.34
N TYR A 186 20.96 -9.63 6.28
CA TYR A 186 20.63 -8.63 7.30
C TYR A 186 21.81 -8.36 8.24
N ARG A 187 22.59 -9.39 8.61
CA ARG A 187 23.79 -9.22 9.41
C ARG A 187 24.83 -8.37 8.68
N ALA A 188 25.10 -8.68 7.40
CA ALA A 188 26.02 -7.87 6.59
C ALA A 188 25.53 -6.43 6.41
N ALA A 189 24.24 -6.21 6.27
CA ALA A 189 23.70 -4.85 6.22
C ALA A 189 23.94 -4.08 7.53
N ARG A 190 23.76 -4.72 8.69
CA ARG A 190 24.05 -4.07 10.00
C ARG A 190 25.52 -3.71 10.17
N GLU A 191 26.44 -4.53 9.62
CA GLU A 191 27.88 -4.25 9.67
C GLU A 191 28.26 -2.97 8.90
N VAL A 192 27.64 -2.74 7.74
CA VAL A 192 27.96 -1.59 6.88
C VAL A 192 27.11 -0.34 7.15
N PHE A 193 25.95 -0.49 7.83
CA PHE A 193 25.06 0.59 8.26
C PHE A 193 24.89 0.60 9.80
N PRO A 194 25.95 0.84 10.56
CA PRO A 194 25.89 0.78 12.02
C PRO A 194 24.92 1.83 12.58
N GLY A 195 24.09 1.41 13.53
CA GLY A 195 23.14 2.29 14.21
C GLY A 195 21.85 2.59 13.43
N VAL A 196 21.69 2.06 12.21
CA VAL A 196 20.48 2.20 11.41
C VAL A 196 19.59 0.98 11.61
N ALA A 197 18.29 1.17 11.75
CA ALA A 197 17.34 0.09 11.86
C ALA A 197 17.28 -0.72 10.55
N ILE A 198 17.41 -2.05 10.62
CA ILE A 198 17.38 -2.93 9.46
C ILE A 198 16.05 -3.68 9.42
N GLY A 199 15.27 -3.42 8.37
CA GLY A 199 14.04 -4.12 8.07
C GLY A 199 14.23 -5.29 7.13
N GLY A 200 13.34 -6.25 7.26
CA GLY A 200 13.26 -7.39 6.36
C GLY A 200 11.85 -7.61 5.83
N GLY A 201 11.76 -8.41 4.79
CA GLY A 201 10.49 -8.74 4.14
C GLY A 201 10.62 -8.76 2.62
N SER A 202 9.66 -8.17 1.90
CA SER A 202 9.67 -8.19 0.44
C SER A 202 9.23 -6.86 -0.16
N PHE A 203 9.92 -6.41 -1.20
CA PHE A 203 9.55 -5.24 -2.00
C PHE A 203 8.52 -5.57 -3.09
N SER A 204 8.27 -6.86 -3.30
CA SER A 204 7.22 -7.35 -4.17
C SER A 204 5.89 -7.37 -3.41
N TYR A 205 5.29 -8.54 -3.20
CA TYR A 205 3.99 -8.60 -2.56
C TYR A 205 4.02 -9.45 -1.29
N PHE A 206 2.91 -9.47 -0.56
CA PHE A 206 2.77 -10.30 0.64
C PHE A 206 3.08 -11.78 0.38
N THR A 207 2.70 -12.29 -0.80
CA THR A 207 2.97 -13.70 -1.17
C THR A 207 4.45 -14.02 -1.11
N GLU A 208 5.32 -13.19 -1.64
CA GLU A 208 6.77 -13.38 -1.64
C GLU A 208 7.31 -13.29 -0.21
N CYS A 209 6.88 -12.31 0.56
CA CYS A 209 7.22 -12.19 1.98
C CYS A 209 6.78 -13.44 2.77
N ASN A 210 5.57 -13.94 2.51
CA ASN A 210 5.03 -15.13 3.19
C ASN A 210 5.73 -16.44 2.78
N ARG A 211 6.28 -16.52 1.57
CA ARG A 211 7.06 -17.66 1.07
C ARG A 211 8.50 -17.65 1.58
N ARG A 212 9.07 -16.46 1.77
CA ARG A 212 10.44 -16.26 2.29
C ARG A 212 10.41 -15.33 3.51
N ARG A 213 9.91 -15.87 4.61
CA ARG A 213 9.78 -15.14 5.87
C ARG A 213 11.14 -14.79 6.46
N PRO A 214 11.39 -13.52 6.80
CA PRO A 214 12.58 -13.19 7.60
C PRO A 214 12.44 -13.80 9.01
N GLN A 215 13.56 -14.13 9.64
CA GLN A 215 13.55 -14.47 11.05
C GLN A 215 13.39 -13.19 11.87
N ALA A 216 12.48 -13.19 12.84
CA ALA A 216 12.15 -11.99 13.60
C ALA A 216 13.34 -11.42 14.40
N GLU A 217 14.24 -12.28 14.86
CA GLU A 217 15.46 -11.89 15.57
C GLU A 217 16.48 -11.15 14.70
N ASP A 218 16.44 -11.33 13.40
CA ASP A 218 17.41 -10.74 12.47
C ASP A 218 17.01 -9.33 12.01
N ILE A 219 15.78 -8.92 12.25
CA ILE A 219 15.21 -7.66 11.76
C ILE A 219 14.74 -6.75 12.89
N ASP A 220 14.69 -5.46 12.65
CA ASP A 220 14.13 -4.48 13.59
C ASP A 220 12.65 -4.20 13.30
N TYR A 221 12.21 -4.40 12.05
CA TYR A 221 10.82 -4.30 11.61
C TYR A 221 10.56 -5.19 10.40
N LEU A 222 9.31 -5.61 10.26
CA LEU A 222 8.82 -6.35 9.10
C LEU A 222 8.19 -5.38 8.09
N SER A 223 8.48 -5.55 6.79
CA SER A 223 7.86 -4.76 5.73
C SER A 223 7.51 -5.60 4.51
N HIS A 224 6.40 -5.29 3.87
CA HIS A 224 6.05 -5.80 2.54
C HIS A 224 5.14 -4.82 1.80
N VAL A 225 4.90 -5.11 0.52
CA VAL A 225 4.05 -4.33 -0.37
C VAL A 225 2.78 -5.12 -0.70
N THR A 226 1.73 -4.44 -1.14
CA THR A 226 0.53 -5.04 -1.70
C THR A 226 0.19 -4.42 -3.05
N CYS A 227 -0.62 -5.11 -3.84
CA CYS A 227 -1.15 -4.64 -5.12
C CYS A 227 -2.57 -5.17 -5.32
N ALA A 228 -3.48 -4.31 -5.74
CA ALA A 228 -4.88 -4.68 -5.89
C ALA A 228 -5.23 -5.31 -7.24
N ILE A 229 -4.33 -5.23 -8.24
CA ILE A 229 -4.64 -5.60 -9.63
C ILE A 229 -3.72 -6.70 -10.18
N VAL A 230 -3.36 -7.68 -9.36
CA VAL A 230 -2.51 -8.79 -9.83
C VAL A 230 -3.31 -9.75 -10.73
N HIS A 231 -4.50 -10.18 -10.32
CA HIS A 231 -5.29 -11.19 -11.04
C HIS A 231 -6.61 -10.66 -11.59
N ALA A 232 -7.14 -9.59 -11.04
CA ALA A 232 -8.37 -8.93 -11.48
C ALA A 232 -8.16 -7.42 -11.47
N ALA A 233 -8.87 -6.68 -12.32
CA ALA A 233 -8.69 -5.25 -12.47
C ALA A 233 -10.01 -4.50 -12.69
N ASP A 234 -11.15 -5.11 -12.40
CA ASP A 234 -12.42 -4.39 -12.32
C ASP A 234 -12.53 -3.63 -10.99
N ASP A 235 -13.40 -2.63 -10.95
CA ASP A 235 -13.52 -1.74 -9.80
C ASP A 235 -13.96 -2.46 -8.52
N ARG A 236 -14.84 -3.46 -8.67
CA ARG A 236 -15.32 -4.27 -7.56
C ARG A 236 -14.19 -5.13 -6.97
N SER A 237 -13.44 -5.82 -7.82
CA SER A 237 -12.28 -6.61 -7.38
C SER A 237 -11.27 -5.78 -6.60
N ILE A 238 -11.02 -4.53 -7.03
CA ILE A 238 -10.12 -3.62 -6.31
C ILE A 238 -10.64 -3.33 -4.90
N THR A 239 -11.90 -2.95 -4.75
CA THR A 239 -12.46 -2.65 -3.42
C THR A 239 -12.57 -3.89 -2.54
N GLU A 240 -12.88 -5.05 -3.11
CA GLU A 240 -12.93 -6.33 -2.39
C GLU A 240 -11.56 -6.80 -1.87
N THR A 241 -10.43 -6.34 -2.46
CA THR A 241 -9.10 -6.66 -1.89
C THR A 241 -8.95 -6.16 -0.46
N LEU A 242 -9.68 -5.13 -0.06
CA LEU A 242 -9.67 -4.61 1.31
C LEU A 242 -10.20 -5.62 2.33
N GLU A 243 -11.01 -6.59 1.91
CA GLU A 243 -11.47 -7.69 2.76
C GLU A 243 -10.34 -8.67 3.12
N ALA A 244 -9.30 -8.76 2.27
CA ALA A 244 -8.15 -9.61 2.50
C ALA A 244 -7.16 -9.01 3.51
N VAL A 245 -7.12 -7.69 3.66
CA VAL A 245 -6.12 -6.97 4.45
C VAL A 245 -6.03 -7.47 5.90
N PRO A 246 -7.12 -7.68 6.66
CA PRO A 246 -7.04 -8.18 8.04
C PRO A 246 -6.35 -9.56 8.13
N TYR A 247 -6.55 -10.42 7.14
CA TYR A 247 -5.94 -11.76 7.11
C TYR A 247 -4.47 -11.72 6.72
N VAL A 248 -4.09 -10.81 5.83
CA VAL A 248 -2.68 -10.53 5.51
C VAL A 248 -1.96 -10.05 6.78
N ILE A 249 -2.54 -9.10 7.50
CA ILE A 249 -2.00 -8.58 8.76
C ILE A 249 -1.86 -9.70 9.79
N ALA A 250 -2.90 -10.49 10.01
CA ALA A 250 -2.87 -11.60 10.98
C ALA A 250 -1.75 -12.60 10.65
N THR A 251 -1.58 -12.93 9.38
CA THR A 251 -0.52 -13.82 8.94
C THR A 251 0.87 -13.19 9.12
N ALA A 252 1.08 -11.95 8.73
CA ALA A 252 2.34 -11.24 8.92
C ALA A 252 2.71 -11.14 10.41
N ARG A 253 1.74 -10.80 11.27
CA ARG A 253 1.91 -10.77 12.72
C ARG A 253 2.33 -12.11 13.32
N SER A 254 1.87 -13.24 12.75
CA SER A 254 2.20 -14.57 13.26
C SER A 254 3.69 -14.92 13.18
N PHE A 255 4.46 -14.24 12.32
CA PHE A 255 5.91 -14.45 12.17
C PHE A 255 6.76 -13.19 12.37
N SER A 256 6.15 -12.04 12.69
CA SER A 256 6.90 -10.80 12.96
C SER A 256 7.61 -10.78 14.30
N GLY A 257 7.33 -11.73 15.22
CA GLY A 257 7.93 -11.77 16.55
C GLY A 257 7.65 -10.52 17.40
N GLY A 258 6.51 -9.85 17.18
CA GLY A 258 6.16 -8.61 17.89
C GLY A 258 6.92 -7.36 17.41
N LYS A 259 7.71 -7.46 16.36
CA LYS A 259 8.43 -6.33 15.77
C LYS A 259 7.44 -5.32 15.17
N PRO A 260 7.84 -4.03 15.06
CA PRO A 260 7.10 -3.05 14.29
C PRO A 260 6.76 -3.58 12.90
N TYR A 261 5.52 -3.33 12.46
CA TYR A 261 5.06 -3.82 11.17
C TYR A 261 4.70 -2.63 10.28
N TRP A 262 5.33 -2.59 9.11
CA TRP A 262 5.18 -1.57 8.09
C TRP A 262 4.62 -2.17 6.81
N VAL A 263 3.87 -1.40 6.05
CA VAL A 263 3.39 -1.80 4.73
C VAL A 263 3.63 -0.70 3.72
N GLY A 264 4.08 -1.11 2.54
CA GLY A 264 4.26 -0.24 1.39
C GLY A 264 5.72 0.05 1.03
N PRO A 265 5.91 0.84 -0.02
CA PRO A 265 4.93 1.65 -0.76
C PRO A 265 3.95 0.80 -1.57
N SER A 266 2.65 0.91 -1.27
CA SER A 266 1.56 0.21 -1.95
C SER A 266 0.73 1.17 -2.80
N ALA A 267 0.09 0.65 -3.84
CA ALA A 267 -0.82 1.38 -4.71
C ALA A 267 -1.87 0.43 -5.29
N ILE A 268 -2.88 0.94 -5.99
CA ILE A 268 -3.76 0.10 -6.80
C ILE A 268 -2.93 -0.62 -7.86
N ALA A 269 -2.10 0.14 -8.58
CA ALA A 269 -1.27 -0.35 -9.67
C ALA A 269 0.01 -1.05 -9.20
N SER A 270 0.63 -1.82 -10.09
CA SER A 270 1.81 -2.63 -9.83
C SER A 270 3.10 -1.82 -9.85
N ARG A 271 3.85 -1.84 -8.77
CA ARG A 271 5.22 -1.28 -8.72
C ARG A 271 6.22 -2.20 -9.41
N HIS A 272 6.09 -3.49 -9.19
CA HIS A 272 6.94 -4.56 -9.73
C HIS A 272 6.07 -5.62 -10.41
N SER A 273 6.66 -6.36 -11.34
CA SER A 273 6.04 -7.57 -11.87
C SER A 273 6.54 -8.78 -11.08
N PRO A 274 5.66 -9.53 -10.41
CA PRO A 274 6.07 -10.74 -9.68
C PRO A 274 6.55 -11.86 -10.64
N PHE A 275 6.36 -11.71 -11.93
CA PHE A 275 6.81 -12.67 -12.93
C PHE A 275 8.13 -12.29 -13.60
N GLY A 276 8.79 -11.24 -13.10
CA GLY A 276 9.99 -10.67 -13.68
C GLY A 276 9.71 -9.61 -14.75
N GLY A 277 10.72 -8.82 -15.07
CA GLY A 277 10.58 -7.69 -15.99
C GLY A 277 9.81 -6.51 -15.41
N SER A 278 9.37 -5.62 -16.27
CA SER A 278 8.57 -4.45 -15.90
C SER A 278 7.07 -4.78 -15.90
N PRO A 279 6.26 -4.07 -15.10
CA PRO A 279 4.81 -4.09 -15.26
C PRO A 279 4.39 -3.77 -16.69
N ALA A 280 3.22 -4.28 -17.10
CA ALA A 280 2.74 -4.12 -18.46
C ALA A 280 2.59 -2.63 -18.84
N PRO A 281 2.95 -2.23 -20.07
CA PRO A 281 2.67 -0.89 -20.56
C PRO A 281 1.16 -0.66 -20.69
N ASN A 282 0.71 0.56 -20.41
CA ASN A 282 -0.70 0.92 -20.51
C ASN A 282 -0.88 2.33 -21.09
N PRO A 283 -0.49 2.54 -22.36
CA PRO A 283 -0.50 3.87 -22.97
C PRO A 283 -1.92 4.45 -23.15
N HIS A 284 -2.93 3.60 -23.17
CA HIS A 284 -4.33 4.01 -23.37
C HIS A 284 -5.13 4.14 -22.08
N GLY A 285 -4.51 3.89 -20.90
CA GLY A 285 -5.18 4.01 -19.61
C GLY A 285 -6.32 3.00 -19.43
N GLU A 286 -6.14 1.77 -19.89
CA GLU A 286 -7.12 0.69 -19.74
C GLU A 286 -7.12 0.15 -18.29
N ARG A 287 -8.24 -0.45 -17.88
CA ARG A 287 -8.39 -1.11 -16.57
C ARG A 287 -8.00 -2.57 -16.70
N ILE A 288 -6.71 -2.84 -16.71
CA ILE A 288 -6.13 -4.18 -16.88
C ILE A 288 -5.16 -4.52 -15.75
N THR A 289 -4.93 -5.81 -15.57
CA THR A 289 -4.04 -6.32 -14.51
C THR A 289 -2.57 -5.99 -14.76
N MET A 290 -1.77 -5.96 -13.70
CA MET A 290 -0.31 -5.89 -13.74
C MET A 290 0.26 -4.65 -14.43
N VAL A 291 -0.51 -3.58 -14.56
CA VAL A 291 -0.02 -2.31 -15.12
C VAL A 291 0.55 -1.40 -14.04
N ARG A 292 1.49 -0.56 -14.42
CA ARG A 292 2.03 0.49 -13.56
C ARG A 292 1.17 1.77 -13.62
N LEU A 293 0.61 2.06 -14.79
CA LEU A 293 -0.19 3.25 -15.03
C LEU A 293 -1.68 2.87 -15.03
N ASP A 294 -2.31 2.86 -13.87
CA ASP A 294 -3.75 2.64 -13.74
C ASP A 294 -4.48 3.99 -13.63
N PRO A 295 -5.47 4.27 -14.48
CA PRO A 295 -6.16 5.57 -14.49
C PRO A 295 -6.91 5.87 -13.19
N ARG A 296 -7.34 4.84 -12.46
CA ARG A 296 -8.10 4.98 -11.20
C ARG A 296 -7.27 5.54 -10.05
N GLN A 297 -5.94 5.39 -10.14
CA GLN A 297 -5.00 5.97 -9.19
C GLN A 297 -5.22 7.48 -9.00
N ARG A 298 -5.66 8.17 -10.06
CA ARG A 298 -5.84 9.63 -10.12
C ARG A 298 -7.26 10.08 -9.82
N GLY A 299 -8.21 9.15 -9.69
CA GLY A 299 -9.63 9.44 -9.52
C GLY A 299 -10.14 9.29 -8.09
N LEU A 300 -11.44 9.47 -7.92
CA LEU A 300 -12.16 9.29 -6.65
C LEU A 300 -12.02 7.86 -6.12
N LEU A 301 -12.02 6.85 -7.01
CA LEU A 301 -11.84 5.45 -6.59
C LEU A 301 -10.47 5.25 -5.95
N GLY A 302 -9.41 5.89 -6.46
CA GLY A 302 -8.07 5.84 -5.85
C GLY A 302 -8.07 6.40 -4.44
N ALA A 303 -8.71 7.54 -4.23
CA ALA A 303 -8.87 8.14 -2.90
C ALA A 303 -9.70 7.25 -1.97
N ALA A 304 -10.81 6.70 -2.47
CA ALA A 304 -11.66 5.79 -1.70
C ALA A 304 -10.91 4.52 -1.30
N TYR A 305 -10.20 3.92 -2.23
CA TYR A 305 -9.36 2.74 -1.96
C TYR A 305 -8.31 3.04 -0.87
N TYR A 306 -7.59 4.16 -0.97
CA TYR A 306 -6.58 4.52 0.02
C TYR A 306 -7.16 4.78 1.40
N MET A 307 -8.31 5.44 1.46
CA MET A 307 -9.00 5.65 2.74
C MET A 307 -9.38 4.32 3.37
N GLY A 308 -10.00 3.41 2.61
CA GLY A 308 -10.36 2.07 3.07
C GLY A 308 -9.14 1.23 3.46
N TYR A 309 -8.06 1.34 2.68
CA TYR A 309 -6.81 0.64 2.96
C TYR A 309 -6.18 1.09 4.28
N ILE A 310 -6.08 2.41 4.50
CA ILE A 310 -5.55 2.96 5.77
C ILE A 310 -6.44 2.56 6.95
N ALA A 311 -7.76 2.57 6.78
CA ALA A 311 -8.68 2.13 7.83
C ALA A 311 -8.43 0.68 8.24
N ARG A 312 -8.25 -0.23 7.29
CA ARG A 312 -7.92 -1.63 7.55
C ARG A 312 -6.54 -1.81 8.18
N MET A 313 -5.54 -1.09 7.67
CA MET A 313 -4.17 -1.16 8.18
C MET A 313 -4.06 -0.59 9.60
N ALA A 314 -4.68 0.56 9.86
CA ALA A 314 -4.72 1.16 11.20
C ALA A 314 -5.40 0.24 12.21
N ALA A 315 -6.50 -0.42 11.85
CA ALA A 315 -7.17 -1.41 12.70
C ALA A 315 -6.26 -2.59 13.04
N GLY A 316 -5.25 -2.88 12.24
CA GLY A 316 -4.23 -3.90 12.50
C GLY A 316 -3.02 -3.41 13.31
N ASP A 317 -3.06 -2.21 13.86
CA ASP A 317 -1.98 -1.58 14.65
C ASP A 317 -0.63 -1.52 13.93
N LEU A 318 -0.63 -1.21 12.63
CA LEU A 318 0.60 -1.00 11.88
C LEU A 318 1.31 0.27 12.38
N ALA A 319 2.64 0.19 12.46
CA ALA A 319 3.44 1.35 12.87
C ALA A 319 3.59 2.37 11.72
N GLN A 320 3.54 1.90 10.47
CA GLN A 320 3.67 2.75 9.28
C GLN A 320 2.89 2.17 8.10
N VAL A 321 2.23 3.05 7.37
CA VAL A 321 1.55 2.76 6.10
C VAL A 321 2.07 3.71 5.04
N THR A 322 2.71 3.18 4.02
CA THR A 322 3.25 3.96 2.90
C THR A 322 2.44 3.67 1.65
N LEU A 323 1.86 4.70 1.07
CA LEU A 323 1.01 4.60 -0.10
C LEU A 323 1.45 5.59 -1.16
N SER A 324 1.20 5.26 -2.44
CA SER A 324 1.43 6.23 -3.50
C SER A 324 2.89 6.69 -3.66
N ALA A 325 3.05 7.77 -4.39
CA ALA A 325 4.30 8.51 -4.60
C ALA A 325 4.01 10.02 -4.66
N PRO A 326 5.01 10.89 -4.53
CA PRO A 326 4.81 12.32 -4.72
C PRO A 326 4.22 12.66 -6.08
N VAL A 327 4.80 12.15 -7.15
CA VAL A 327 4.43 12.43 -8.55
C VAL A 327 4.50 11.16 -9.41
N GLY A 328 4.06 11.25 -10.63
CA GLY A 328 4.17 10.15 -11.62
C GLY A 328 2.99 9.20 -11.58
N GLU A 329 3.23 7.95 -11.92
CA GLU A 329 2.23 6.91 -12.11
C GLU A 329 1.40 6.64 -10.84
N PHE A 330 2.02 6.82 -9.69
CA PHE A 330 1.45 6.66 -8.35
C PHE A 330 1.27 7.99 -7.62
N GLY A 331 1.34 9.11 -8.34
CA GLY A 331 1.41 10.45 -7.77
C GLY A 331 0.20 10.84 -6.95
N ILE A 332 0.44 11.71 -5.94
CA ILE A 332 -0.61 12.48 -5.25
C ILE A 332 -0.67 13.93 -5.73
N VAL A 333 0.43 14.44 -6.29
CA VAL A 333 0.53 15.78 -6.88
C VAL A 333 0.51 15.66 -8.40
N TYR A 334 -0.35 16.46 -9.05
CA TYR A 334 -0.40 16.51 -10.51
C TYR A 334 0.86 17.16 -11.07
N ARG A 335 1.41 16.52 -12.07
CA ARG A 335 2.45 17.03 -12.96
C ARG A 335 2.18 16.54 -14.36
N LYS A 336 2.40 17.38 -15.34
CA LYS A 336 2.35 16.95 -16.74
C LYS A 336 3.44 15.91 -17.00
N MET A 337 3.07 14.81 -17.60
CA MET A 337 3.93 13.66 -17.90
C MET A 337 4.00 13.41 -19.39
N ASP A 338 4.79 12.42 -19.79
CA ASP A 338 4.94 11.95 -21.18
C ASP A 338 3.80 11.02 -21.65
N TRP A 339 2.78 10.81 -20.80
CA TRP A 339 1.52 10.13 -21.14
C TRP A 339 0.33 11.04 -20.86
N ALA A 340 -0.77 10.78 -21.59
CA ALA A 340 -1.99 11.56 -21.42
C ALA A 340 -2.64 11.31 -20.05
N GLN A 341 -3.08 12.37 -19.44
CA GLN A 341 -3.85 12.37 -18.19
C GLN A 341 -5.19 13.07 -18.46
N PRO A 342 -6.15 12.36 -19.09
CA PRO A 342 -7.42 12.95 -19.49
C PRO A 342 -8.05 13.74 -18.35
N TRP A 343 -8.65 14.87 -18.67
CA TRP A 343 -9.17 15.90 -17.80
C TRP A 343 -8.06 16.70 -17.08
N PHE A 344 -7.09 16.07 -16.40
CA PHE A 344 -6.05 16.76 -15.62
C PHE A 344 -5.11 17.61 -16.50
N ASP A 345 -4.79 17.16 -17.70
CA ASP A 345 -3.90 17.88 -18.60
C ASP A 345 -4.54 19.18 -19.16
N ASP A 346 -5.87 19.27 -19.12
CA ASP A 346 -6.67 20.40 -19.62
C ASP A 346 -7.28 21.25 -18.48
N ALA A 347 -7.18 20.78 -17.23
CA ALA A 347 -7.72 21.45 -16.04
C ALA A 347 -6.64 22.21 -15.28
N ASP A 348 -7.07 23.13 -14.42
CA ASP A 348 -6.19 23.79 -13.45
C ASP A 348 -6.04 22.92 -12.19
N ALA A 349 -5.48 21.71 -12.38
CA ALA A 349 -5.30 20.77 -11.32
C ALA A 349 -3.92 20.91 -10.67
N GLN A 350 -3.86 20.88 -9.34
CA GLN A 350 -2.62 20.86 -8.56
C GLN A 350 -2.35 19.48 -7.96
N VAL A 351 -3.40 18.79 -7.52
CA VAL A 351 -3.30 17.53 -6.80
C VAL A 351 -4.31 16.51 -7.32
N TYR A 352 -4.08 15.24 -7.02
CA TYR A 352 -5.09 14.20 -7.21
C TYR A 352 -5.93 14.02 -5.94
N PRO A 353 -7.14 13.45 -6.01
CA PRO A 353 -7.99 13.20 -4.84
C PRO A 353 -7.28 12.50 -3.67
N ALA A 354 -6.37 11.57 -3.97
CA ALA A 354 -5.57 10.84 -2.98
C ALA A 354 -4.69 11.75 -2.11
N TYR A 355 -4.33 12.95 -2.59
CA TYR A 355 -3.58 13.93 -1.81
C TYR A 355 -4.24 14.24 -0.48
N HIS A 356 -5.56 14.49 -0.50
CA HIS A 356 -6.30 14.85 0.70
C HIS A 356 -6.40 13.72 1.72
N ILE A 357 -6.44 12.48 1.24
CA ILE A 357 -6.43 11.31 2.11
C ILE A 357 -5.06 11.19 2.79
N ILE A 358 -3.97 11.28 2.01
CA ILE A 358 -2.61 11.22 2.53
C ILE A 358 -2.37 12.36 3.52
N ALA A 359 -2.71 13.60 3.18
CA ALA A 359 -2.52 14.77 4.04
C ALA A 359 -3.33 14.66 5.34
N GLY A 360 -4.60 14.27 5.26
CA GLY A 360 -5.45 14.10 6.43
C GLY A 360 -4.97 13.00 7.37
N MET A 361 -4.50 11.88 6.81
CA MET A 361 -3.97 10.75 7.60
C MET A 361 -2.58 11.05 8.15
N ALA A 362 -1.73 11.77 7.42
CA ALA A 362 -0.42 12.21 7.90
C ALA A 362 -0.57 13.17 9.09
N ALA A 363 -1.51 14.11 9.03
CA ALA A 363 -1.81 14.99 10.15
C ALA A 363 -2.32 14.24 11.40
N ALA A 364 -2.87 13.05 11.23
CA ALA A 364 -3.37 12.19 12.31
C ALA A 364 -2.30 11.28 12.92
N ALA A 365 -1.09 11.18 12.35
CA ALA A 365 -0.07 10.23 12.79
C ALA A 365 0.21 10.35 14.29
N GLY A 366 0.17 9.22 15.01
CA GLY A 366 0.36 9.17 16.47
C GLY A 366 -0.86 9.58 17.31
N ALA A 367 -1.94 10.06 16.68
CA ALA A 367 -3.18 10.38 17.41
C ALA A 367 -3.84 9.11 17.97
N GLU A 368 -4.61 9.27 19.03
CA GLU A 368 -5.37 8.20 19.65
C GLU A 368 -6.46 7.71 18.71
N ARG A 369 -6.38 6.44 18.29
CA ARG A 369 -7.37 5.83 17.39
C ARG A 369 -8.58 5.35 18.23
N ILE A 370 -9.75 5.68 17.74
CA ILE A 370 -11.04 5.25 18.29
C ILE A 370 -11.57 4.09 17.45
N MET A 371 -12.11 3.07 18.11
CA MET A 371 -12.74 1.96 17.40
C MET A 371 -13.94 2.48 16.60
N ALA A 372 -13.99 2.15 15.32
CA ALA A 372 -15.10 2.47 14.44
C ALA A 372 -15.46 1.20 13.65
N THR A 373 -16.70 0.75 13.80
CA THR A 373 -17.20 -0.45 13.12
C THR A 373 -18.36 -0.09 12.20
N SER A 374 -18.47 -0.78 11.08
CA SER A 374 -19.54 -0.58 10.11
C SER A 374 -20.44 -1.80 10.06
N SER A 375 -21.75 -1.62 9.98
CA SER A 375 -22.69 -2.70 9.76
C SER A 375 -22.63 -3.29 8.34
N ALA A 376 -21.96 -2.58 7.41
CA ALA A 376 -21.77 -3.01 6.01
C ALA A 376 -20.35 -2.68 5.53
N GLU A 377 -19.36 -3.37 6.08
CA GLU A 377 -17.93 -3.11 5.82
C GLU A 377 -17.48 -3.30 4.36
N ARG A 378 -18.28 -3.97 3.53
CA ARG A 378 -18.03 -4.07 2.08
C ARG A 378 -18.37 -2.79 1.34
N ASP A 379 -19.36 -2.07 1.85
CA ASP A 379 -19.89 -0.86 1.21
C ASP A 379 -19.27 0.40 1.84
N VAL A 380 -19.21 0.45 3.17
CA VAL A 380 -18.74 1.63 3.90
C VAL A 380 -17.71 1.21 4.95
N LEU A 381 -16.53 1.83 4.89
CA LEU A 381 -15.52 1.73 5.95
C LEU A 381 -15.39 3.05 6.69
N ALA A 382 -14.98 2.95 7.95
CA ALA A 382 -14.77 4.10 8.82
C ALA A 382 -13.44 4.02 9.56
N LEU A 383 -12.88 5.18 9.89
CA LEU A 383 -11.69 5.35 10.72
C LEU A 383 -11.88 6.57 11.59
N ALA A 384 -11.73 6.42 12.89
CA ALA A 384 -11.88 7.51 13.84
C ALA A 384 -10.64 7.69 14.71
N TYR A 385 -10.33 8.94 15.05
CA TYR A 385 -9.25 9.28 15.95
C TYR A 385 -9.55 10.57 16.70
N ARG A 386 -8.81 10.81 17.76
CA ARG A 386 -8.91 12.02 18.56
C ARG A 386 -7.73 12.96 18.24
N ALA A 387 -8.06 14.12 17.70
CA ALA A 387 -7.12 15.22 17.49
C ALA A 387 -7.39 16.27 18.59
N GLU A 388 -6.53 16.34 19.58
CA GLU A 388 -6.72 17.18 20.79
C GLU A 388 -8.09 16.88 21.45
N GLN A 389 -9.03 17.81 21.40
CA GLN A 389 -10.38 17.65 21.95
C GLN A 389 -11.43 17.33 20.88
N THR A 390 -11.02 17.20 19.62
CA THR A 390 -11.92 16.94 18.49
C THR A 390 -11.90 15.47 18.12
N LEU A 391 -13.08 14.85 18.04
CA LEU A 391 -13.24 13.55 17.40
C LEU A 391 -13.31 13.76 15.88
N VAL A 392 -12.43 13.10 15.15
CA VAL A 392 -12.41 13.11 13.68
C VAL A 392 -12.83 11.74 13.20
N LEU A 393 -13.85 11.70 12.35
CA LEU A 393 -14.36 10.48 11.71
C LEU A 393 -14.21 10.62 10.19
N TRP A 394 -13.49 9.70 9.61
CA TRP A 394 -13.41 9.50 8.17
C TRP A 394 -14.31 8.35 7.77
N MET A 395 -15.07 8.54 6.72
CA MET A 395 -15.92 7.50 6.14
C MET A 395 -15.67 7.43 4.64
N VAL A 396 -15.70 6.22 4.10
CA VAL A 396 -15.55 5.99 2.67
C VAL A 396 -16.64 5.05 2.18
N ASN A 397 -17.33 5.47 1.13
CA ASN A 397 -18.22 4.61 0.36
C ASN A 397 -17.39 3.92 -0.75
N LEU A 398 -17.32 2.61 -0.69
CA LEU A 398 -16.60 1.75 -1.64
C LEU A 398 -17.51 1.24 -2.77
N GLY A 399 -18.83 1.43 -2.63
CA GLY A 399 -19.83 1.06 -3.63
C GLY A 399 -20.08 2.16 -4.65
N GLY A 400 -20.79 1.79 -5.73
CA GLY A 400 -21.21 2.72 -6.78
C GLY A 400 -22.48 3.54 -6.45
N GLU A 401 -23.20 3.17 -5.39
CA GLU A 401 -24.48 3.75 -5.02
C GLU A 401 -24.37 4.59 -3.75
N ALA A 402 -25.16 5.66 -3.66
CA ALA A 402 -25.24 6.46 -2.45
C ALA A 402 -25.77 5.63 -1.27
N ARG A 403 -25.18 5.81 -0.09
CA ARG A 403 -25.60 5.14 1.14
C ARG A 403 -25.98 6.17 2.20
N GLN A 404 -27.09 5.92 2.87
CA GLN A 404 -27.40 6.62 4.11
C GLN A 404 -26.58 6.00 5.23
N VAL A 405 -25.97 6.84 6.06
CA VAL A 405 -25.14 6.41 7.18
C VAL A 405 -25.70 7.01 8.48
N ASP A 406 -25.97 6.14 9.44
CA ASP A 406 -26.30 6.53 10.80
C ASP A 406 -25.05 6.35 11.69
N ILE A 407 -24.76 7.29 12.56
CA ILE A 407 -23.55 7.27 13.38
C ILE A 407 -23.96 7.18 14.86
N GLU A 408 -23.51 6.11 15.53
CA GLU A 408 -23.71 5.88 16.95
C GLU A 408 -22.44 6.18 17.77
N GLY A 409 -22.61 6.75 18.94
CA GLY A 409 -21.50 7.05 19.86
C GLY A 409 -20.79 8.38 19.58
N LEU A 410 -21.37 9.25 18.78
CA LEU A 410 -20.85 10.61 18.63
C LEU A 410 -20.96 11.39 19.93
N PRO A 411 -19.89 12.08 20.37
CA PRO A 411 -20.01 13.04 21.48
C PRO A 411 -20.88 14.23 21.06
N GLY A 412 -21.59 14.81 22.03
CA GLY A 412 -22.33 16.05 21.77
C GLY A 412 -21.38 17.20 21.40
N GLY A 413 -21.86 18.13 20.60
CA GLY A 413 -21.11 19.31 20.19
C GLY A 413 -21.34 19.72 18.74
N ASP A 414 -20.66 20.77 18.32
CA ASP A 414 -20.71 21.24 16.96
C ASP A 414 -20.04 20.25 16.00
N THR A 415 -20.75 19.89 14.95
CA THR A 415 -20.28 18.93 13.95
C THR A 415 -20.18 19.59 12.59
N SER A 416 -19.11 19.29 11.86
CA SER A 416 -18.92 19.72 10.49
C SER A 416 -18.47 18.56 9.61
N ILE A 417 -18.76 18.62 8.32
CA ILE A 417 -18.38 17.63 7.32
C ILE A 417 -17.60 18.28 6.17
N CYS A 418 -16.56 17.58 5.72
CA CYS A 418 -15.92 17.82 4.42
C CYS A 418 -16.26 16.66 3.51
N THR A 419 -16.51 16.91 2.23
CA THR A 419 -16.91 15.88 1.28
C THR A 419 -15.99 15.89 0.06
N LEU A 420 -15.54 14.71 -0.35
CA LEU A 420 -14.81 14.48 -1.59
C LEU A 420 -15.63 13.51 -2.45
N ASP A 421 -16.32 14.05 -3.42
CA ASP A 421 -17.22 13.36 -4.33
C ASP A 421 -17.20 13.97 -5.74
N ALA A 422 -18.08 13.52 -6.62
CA ALA A 422 -18.15 14.05 -7.97
C ALA A 422 -18.49 15.55 -8.02
N ALA A 423 -19.28 16.07 -7.06
CA ALA A 423 -19.67 17.47 -7.03
C ALA A 423 -18.55 18.40 -6.52
N SER A 424 -17.72 17.90 -5.60
CA SER A 424 -16.59 18.65 -5.02
C SER A 424 -15.25 18.34 -5.71
N PHE A 425 -15.23 17.43 -6.68
CA PHE A 425 -14.00 16.94 -7.32
C PHE A 425 -13.11 18.06 -7.85
N GLU A 426 -13.67 18.94 -8.69
CA GLU A 426 -12.91 20.02 -9.31
C GLU A 426 -12.30 20.97 -8.27
N GLN A 427 -13.08 21.37 -7.28
CA GLN A 427 -12.60 22.18 -6.16
C GLN A 427 -11.46 21.47 -5.39
N CYS A 428 -11.61 20.19 -5.14
CA CYS A 428 -10.62 19.42 -4.37
C CYS A 428 -9.31 19.24 -5.14
N VAL A 429 -9.31 19.10 -6.45
CA VAL A 429 -8.08 18.87 -7.22
C VAL A 429 -7.37 20.16 -7.65
N SER A 430 -8.08 21.28 -7.67
CA SER A 430 -7.51 22.59 -8.05
C SER A 430 -6.67 23.24 -6.94
N ALA A 431 -6.81 22.81 -5.69
CA ALA A 431 -6.08 23.38 -4.56
C ALA A 431 -5.82 22.35 -3.47
N VAL A 432 -4.68 22.48 -2.78
CA VAL A 432 -4.28 21.59 -1.66
C VAL A 432 -5.20 21.70 -0.44
N ASP A 433 -5.93 22.81 -0.28
CA ASP A 433 -6.94 23.00 0.76
C ASP A 433 -8.38 22.81 0.23
N GLY A 434 -8.53 22.41 -1.04
CA GLY A 434 -9.81 22.26 -1.72
C GLY A 434 -10.79 21.36 -0.97
N PHE A 435 -10.31 20.25 -0.40
CA PHE A 435 -11.14 19.38 0.44
C PHE A 435 -11.58 20.05 1.74
N ALA A 436 -10.67 20.74 2.43
CA ALA A 436 -11.01 21.48 3.64
C ALA A 436 -12.01 22.62 3.35
N ALA A 437 -11.94 23.22 2.16
CA ALA A 437 -12.84 24.27 1.72
C ALA A 437 -14.28 23.76 1.43
N THR A 438 -14.50 22.44 1.33
CA THR A 438 -15.86 21.86 1.25
C THR A 438 -16.57 21.83 2.61
N ARG A 439 -15.92 22.29 3.70
CA ARG A 439 -16.43 22.25 5.06
C ARG A 439 -17.77 22.95 5.21
N ARG A 440 -18.72 22.24 5.80
CA ARG A 440 -20.02 22.79 6.17
C ARG A 440 -20.46 22.27 7.54
N ALA A 441 -21.21 23.08 8.28
CA ALA A 441 -21.82 22.62 9.53
C ALA A 441 -22.90 21.56 9.23
N LEU A 442 -22.99 20.55 10.07
CA LEU A 442 -24.10 19.60 10.08
C LEU A 442 -25.11 20.04 11.13
N SER A 443 -26.39 20.12 10.77
CA SER A 443 -27.49 20.25 11.72
C SER A 443 -27.82 18.84 12.28
N GLU A 444 -28.23 18.75 13.54
CA GLU A 444 -28.59 17.50 14.25
C GLU A 444 -29.61 16.60 13.51
N ARG A 445 -30.24 17.08 12.45
CA ARG A 445 -31.23 16.34 11.64
C ARG A 445 -30.66 15.62 10.42
N MET A 446 -29.34 15.67 10.20
CA MET A 446 -28.68 15.05 9.03
C MET A 446 -27.62 14.02 9.41
N LEU A 447 -27.58 13.58 10.66
CA LEU A 447 -26.72 12.50 11.17
C LEU A 447 -27.48 11.19 11.22
#